data_24bf8e1c6f9080dc7637c304b1b50ccd
#
_entry.id   24bf8e1c6f9080dc7637c304b1b50ccd
#
_cell.length_a   1.000
_cell.length_b   1.000
_cell.length_c   1.000
_cell.angle_alpha   90.00
_cell.angle_beta   90.00
_cell.angle_gamma   90.00
#
_symmetry.space_group_name_H-M   'P 1'
#
loop_
_entity.id
_entity.type
_entity.pdbx_description
1 polymer ?
#
loop_
_entity_poly.entity_id
_entity_poly.type
_entity_poly.pdbx_seq_one_letter_code
_entity_poly.pdbx_strand_id
1 'polypeptide(L)'
;MRPETLRPFYSAFLRPGRILLTGHSHQAWPDVAREAQLEAFDDAAQHVDHKWGAAFEAAEAVRRAVAARIACEPGEVALGASTHELVARFLSALPLRARPRLVTTSGEFHTIHRQLGRLREEGIEVVEVPTLPVATLAERLADALDARTAAVLVSSVLFETSSVVPHLASLREGARAAGVEMLVDAYHAFQVVPFSVAELGGDVFVTGGGYKYAQWGEGNCFLRVPPTFEGRPVYTGWFADFAHLSAPRDGRPVGYGARPAERFAGSTYDPTSHYRARAVTRFFEAQGLTPATLREISLGQTQRLLEGLEGLDVATPRGEGRGGFVSIRVPDAGAAVARLEARGILTDARGSLLRLGPAPYVTDAELDAAICEVRALG
;
A
#
# COMPACT_ATOMS: atom_id res chain seq x y z
N MET A 1 6.44 12.71 -19.59
CA MET A 1 7.85 12.29 -19.34
C MET A 1 8.14 11.06 -20.18
N ARG A 2 9.37 10.93 -20.73
CA ARG A 2 9.73 9.77 -21.58
C ARG A 2 10.46 8.73 -20.73
N PRO A 3 10.12 7.43 -20.81
CA PRO A 3 10.77 6.37 -20.05
C PRO A 3 12.30 6.34 -20.22
N GLU A 4 12.79 6.65 -21.42
CA GLU A 4 14.21 6.63 -21.77
C GLU A 4 15.04 7.61 -20.91
N THR A 5 14.45 8.72 -20.47
CA THR A 5 15.13 9.69 -19.60
C THR A 5 15.28 9.21 -18.16
N LEU A 6 14.44 8.27 -17.73
CA LEU A 6 14.48 7.69 -16.38
C LEU A 6 15.39 6.46 -16.29
N ARG A 7 15.46 5.65 -17.34
CA ARG A 7 16.17 4.36 -17.35
C ARG A 7 17.62 4.40 -16.86
N PRO A 8 18.43 5.44 -17.16
CA PRO A 8 19.80 5.52 -16.67
C PRO A 8 19.94 5.49 -15.15
N PHE A 9 18.90 5.89 -14.42
CA PHE A 9 18.88 5.90 -12.95
C PHE A 9 18.51 4.55 -12.31
N TYR A 10 18.27 3.51 -13.12
CA TYR A 10 17.89 2.16 -12.66
C TYR A 10 18.89 1.11 -13.19
N SER A 11 20.17 1.45 -13.26
CA SER A 11 21.21 0.68 -13.94
C SER A 11 21.34 -0.76 -13.42
N ALA A 12 21.13 -0.98 -12.13
CA ALA A 12 21.20 -2.30 -11.50
C ALA A 12 20.00 -3.21 -11.84
N PHE A 13 18.84 -2.63 -12.09
CA PHE A 13 17.59 -3.36 -12.30
C PHE A 13 17.27 -3.55 -13.79
N LEU A 14 17.48 -2.53 -14.61
CA LEU A 14 17.11 -2.55 -16.04
C LEU A 14 18.26 -3.13 -16.87
N ARG A 15 18.19 -4.44 -17.09
CA ARG A 15 19.21 -5.18 -17.87
C ARG A 15 18.72 -5.42 -19.30
N PRO A 16 19.62 -5.47 -20.29
CA PRO A 16 19.25 -5.82 -21.68
C PRO A 16 18.47 -7.14 -21.72
N GLY A 17 17.43 -7.20 -22.54
CA GLY A 17 16.59 -8.37 -22.72
C GLY A 17 15.63 -8.68 -21.55
N ARG A 18 15.50 -7.78 -20.57
CA ARG A 18 14.58 -7.95 -19.45
C ARG A 18 13.53 -6.84 -19.39
N ILE A 19 12.26 -7.22 -19.46
CA ILE A 19 11.11 -6.31 -19.36
C ILE A 19 10.43 -6.55 -18.00
N LEU A 20 10.26 -5.49 -17.21
CA LEU A 20 9.66 -5.57 -15.88
C LEU A 20 8.22 -5.10 -15.91
N LEU A 21 7.27 -6.05 -15.89
CA LEU A 21 5.83 -5.79 -15.77
C LEU A 21 5.28 -6.21 -14.41
N THR A 22 6.11 -6.11 -13.37
CA THR A 22 5.79 -6.41 -11.97
C THR A 22 5.53 -5.15 -11.13
N GLY A 23 5.28 -3.99 -11.77
CA GLY A 23 5.18 -2.71 -11.08
C GLY A 23 4.11 -2.62 -9.99
N HIS A 24 3.04 -3.39 -10.12
CA HIS A 24 1.98 -3.53 -9.12
C HIS A 24 2.35 -4.47 -7.96
N SER A 25 3.44 -5.17 -8.06
CA SER A 25 3.98 -6.11 -7.08
C SER A 25 5.30 -5.58 -6.53
N HIS A 26 6.38 -5.61 -7.30
CA HIS A 26 7.69 -5.07 -6.94
C HIS A 26 8.24 -4.25 -8.10
N GLN A 27 8.50 -2.96 -7.88
CA GLN A 27 9.14 -2.11 -8.86
C GLN A 27 10.68 -2.15 -8.73
N ALA A 28 11.38 -1.80 -9.81
CA ALA A 28 12.79 -1.51 -9.74
C ALA A 28 13.04 -0.31 -8.82
N TRP A 29 14.15 -0.34 -8.10
CA TRP A 29 14.60 0.78 -7.30
C TRP A 29 15.59 1.63 -8.09
N PRO A 30 15.50 2.96 -8.04
CA PRO A 30 16.53 3.81 -8.61
C PRO A 30 17.87 3.63 -7.86
N ASP A 31 18.99 3.86 -8.53
CA ASP A 31 20.33 3.60 -8.00
C ASP A 31 20.64 4.36 -6.70
N VAL A 32 20.01 5.54 -6.48
CA VAL A 32 20.08 6.28 -5.21
C VAL A 32 19.59 5.46 -4.01
N ALA A 33 18.77 4.44 -4.23
CA ALA A 33 18.32 3.55 -3.16
C ALA A 33 19.48 2.71 -2.59
N ARG A 34 20.43 2.30 -3.46
CA ARG A 34 21.64 1.60 -3.03
C ARG A 34 22.56 2.51 -2.22
N GLU A 35 22.78 3.74 -2.68
CA GLU A 35 23.60 4.74 -2.00
C GLU A 35 23.07 5.02 -0.59
N ALA A 36 21.76 5.18 -0.46
CA ALA A 36 21.12 5.42 0.83
C ALA A 36 21.21 4.23 1.82
N GLN A 37 21.31 2.99 1.32
CA GLN A 37 21.57 1.84 2.19
C GLN A 37 23.00 1.85 2.72
N LEU A 38 23.99 2.28 1.90
CA LEU A 38 25.36 2.50 2.34
C LEU A 38 25.46 3.63 3.35
N GLU A 39 24.75 4.75 3.13
CA GLU A 39 24.65 5.86 4.10
C GLU A 39 24.17 5.36 5.47
N ALA A 40 23.13 4.52 5.51
CA ALA A 40 22.61 3.98 6.78
C ALA A 40 23.66 3.06 7.48
N PHE A 41 24.44 2.32 6.72
CA PHE A 41 25.52 1.51 7.25
C PHE A 41 26.66 2.39 7.81
N ASP A 42 27.06 3.43 7.07
CA ASP A 42 28.12 4.34 7.45
C ASP A 42 27.76 5.12 8.72
N ASP A 43 26.50 5.62 8.83
CA ASP A 43 25.99 6.24 10.05
C ASP A 43 26.03 5.30 11.25
N ALA A 44 25.66 4.02 11.03
CA ALA A 44 25.74 3.03 12.09
C ALA A 44 27.17 2.73 12.53
N ALA A 45 28.11 2.65 11.58
CA ALA A 45 29.53 2.40 11.85
C ALA A 45 30.20 3.60 12.59
N GLN A 46 29.82 4.83 12.20
CA GLN A 46 30.42 6.03 12.76
C GLN A 46 29.82 6.44 14.11
N HIS A 47 28.52 6.26 14.30
CA HIS A 47 27.77 6.87 15.41
C HIS A 47 27.24 5.86 16.43
N VAL A 48 27.25 4.55 16.13
CA VAL A 48 26.76 3.46 17.00
C VAL A 48 25.36 3.78 17.57
N ASP A 49 25.23 4.07 18.86
CA ASP A 49 23.93 4.44 19.48
C ASP A 49 23.41 5.80 19.04
N HIS A 50 24.30 6.74 18.72
CA HIS A 50 23.89 8.10 18.28
C HIS A 50 23.33 8.12 16.86
N LYS A 51 23.42 7.03 16.09
CA LYS A 51 22.81 6.90 14.75
C LYS A 51 21.30 7.17 14.73
N TRP A 52 20.64 6.98 15.88
CA TRP A 52 19.17 7.12 15.95
C TRP A 52 18.69 8.55 15.67
N GLY A 53 19.54 9.58 15.84
CA GLY A 53 19.21 10.94 15.40
C GLY A 53 18.92 11.00 13.91
N ALA A 54 19.88 10.56 13.08
CA ALA A 54 19.74 10.53 11.62
C ALA A 54 18.63 9.56 11.16
N ALA A 55 18.48 8.41 11.84
CA ALA A 55 17.43 7.45 11.56
C ALA A 55 16.02 8.04 11.79
N PHE A 56 15.81 8.79 12.86
CA PHE A 56 14.53 9.47 13.13
C PHE A 56 14.26 10.61 12.15
N GLU A 57 15.29 11.35 11.71
CA GLU A 57 15.15 12.35 10.65
C GLU A 57 14.72 11.70 9.32
N ALA A 58 15.30 10.54 8.98
CA ALA A 58 14.89 9.78 7.80
C ALA A 58 13.44 9.30 7.92
N ALA A 59 13.04 8.78 9.09
CA ALA A 59 11.67 8.38 9.36
C ALA A 59 10.69 9.56 9.25
N GLU A 60 11.06 10.74 9.76
CA GLU A 60 10.23 11.94 9.65
C GLU A 60 10.11 12.43 8.20
N ALA A 61 11.15 12.29 7.39
CA ALA A 61 11.06 12.55 5.95
C ALA A 61 10.05 11.60 5.25
N VAL A 62 10.01 10.33 5.65
CA VAL A 62 9.01 9.37 5.13
C VAL A 62 7.58 9.77 5.57
N ARG A 63 7.38 10.19 6.83
CA ARG A 63 6.07 10.68 7.30
C ARG A 63 5.60 11.87 6.48
N ARG A 64 6.46 12.87 6.28
CA ARG A 64 6.15 14.03 5.41
C ARG A 64 5.82 13.60 3.98
N ALA A 65 6.59 12.66 3.44
CA ALA A 65 6.35 12.15 2.10
C ALA A 65 4.99 11.43 1.96
N VAL A 66 4.60 10.62 2.94
CA VAL A 66 3.27 9.98 2.98
C VAL A 66 2.19 11.03 3.13
N ALA A 67 2.31 11.92 4.12
CA ALA A 67 1.32 12.95 4.44
C ALA A 67 0.98 13.83 3.23
N ALA A 68 2.01 14.29 2.52
CA ALA A 68 1.83 15.10 1.30
C ALA A 68 1.08 14.36 0.19
N ARG A 69 1.19 13.02 0.13
CA ARG A 69 0.59 12.19 -0.93
C ARG A 69 -0.83 11.76 -0.65
N ILE A 70 -1.24 11.71 0.61
CA ILE A 70 -2.60 11.34 1.01
C ILE A 70 -3.37 12.50 1.64
N ALA A 71 -2.82 13.70 1.62
CA ALA A 71 -3.41 14.95 2.16
C ALA A 71 -3.77 14.83 3.65
N CYS A 72 -2.76 14.58 4.50
CA CYS A 72 -2.89 14.58 5.97
C CYS A 72 -1.67 15.24 6.63
N GLU A 73 -1.65 15.33 7.96
CA GLU A 73 -0.50 15.85 8.70
C GLU A 73 0.54 14.74 8.98
N PRO A 74 1.85 15.06 8.96
CA PRO A 74 2.90 14.07 9.25
C PRO A 74 2.74 13.39 10.62
N GLY A 75 2.22 14.12 11.62
CA GLY A 75 1.96 13.61 12.96
C GLY A 75 0.84 12.56 13.04
N GLU A 76 0.06 12.39 11.98
CA GLU A 76 -0.98 11.36 11.86
C GLU A 76 -0.45 10.04 11.28
N VAL A 77 0.82 10.00 10.85
CA VAL A 77 1.40 8.84 10.15
C VAL A 77 2.27 8.01 11.09
N ALA A 78 1.81 6.81 11.45
CA ALA A 78 2.63 5.78 12.07
C ALA A 78 3.36 4.98 10.98
N LEU A 79 4.62 4.63 11.25
CA LEU A 79 5.43 3.79 10.37
C LEU A 79 5.58 2.38 10.93
N GLY A 80 5.71 1.39 10.05
CA GLY A 80 5.97 0.01 10.41
C GLY A 80 6.69 -0.75 9.28
N ALA A 81 7.27 -1.89 9.61
CA ALA A 81 7.99 -2.69 8.64
C ALA A 81 7.06 -3.32 7.59
N SER A 82 5.81 -3.57 7.94
CA SER A 82 4.82 -4.17 7.04
C SER A 82 3.39 -3.71 7.38
N THR A 83 2.49 -3.75 6.39
CA THR A 83 1.05 -3.55 6.64
C THR A 83 0.48 -4.63 7.55
N HIS A 84 1.05 -5.85 7.52
CA HIS A 84 0.68 -6.93 8.45
C HIS A 84 0.75 -6.48 9.91
N GLU A 85 1.87 -5.88 10.29
CA GLU A 85 2.09 -5.38 11.65
C GLU A 85 1.15 -4.22 11.99
N LEU A 86 0.99 -3.26 11.07
CA LEU A 86 0.15 -2.08 11.29
C LEU A 86 -1.34 -2.41 11.37
N VAL A 87 -1.83 -3.34 10.55
CA VAL A 87 -3.22 -3.84 10.62
C VAL A 87 -3.44 -4.63 11.92
N ALA A 88 -2.48 -5.44 12.38
CA ALA A 88 -2.57 -6.12 13.67
C ALA A 88 -2.67 -5.12 14.83
N ARG A 89 -1.90 -4.03 14.80
CA ARG A 89 -2.00 -2.96 15.80
C ARG A 89 -3.35 -2.25 15.72
N PHE A 90 -3.85 -1.94 14.52
CA PHE A 90 -5.18 -1.37 14.33
C PHE A 90 -6.26 -2.26 14.93
N LEU A 91 -6.30 -3.54 14.58
CA LEU A 91 -7.26 -4.49 15.10
C LEU A 91 -7.18 -4.62 16.64
N SER A 92 -5.98 -4.53 17.21
CA SER A 92 -5.76 -4.59 18.65
C SER A 92 -6.25 -3.34 19.40
N ALA A 93 -6.51 -2.23 18.72
CA ALA A 93 -7.03 -0.99 19.28
C ALA A 93 -8.56 -0.93 19.26
N LEU A 94 -9.22 -1.84 18.54
CA LEU A 94 -10.67 -1.86 18.39
C LEU A 94 -11.36 -2.43 19.64
N PRO A 95 -12.56 -1.98 19.98
CA PRO A 95 -13.33 -2.47 21.13
C PRO A 95 -14.01 -3.82 20.83
N LEU A 96 -13.26 -4.83 20.36
CA LEU A 96 -13.79 -6.12 19.89
C LEU A 96 -14.55 -6.91 20.96
N ARG A 97 -14.30 -6.65 22.26
CA ARG A 97 -15.10 -7.27 23.34
C ARG A 97 -16.51 -6.72 23.43
N ALA A 98 -16.67 -5.43 23.15
CA ALA A 98 -17.99 -4.76 23.20
C ALA A 98 -18.70 -4.81 21.84
N ARG A 99 -17.94 -4.79 20.76
CA ARG A 99 -18.43 -4.79 19.37
C ARG A 99 -17.72 -5.90 18.59
N PRO A 100 -18.13 -7.17 18.75
CA PRO A 100 -17.41 -8.34 18.25
C PRO A 100 -17.70 -8.63 16.77
N ARG A 101 -17.83 -7.59 15.94
CA ARG A 101 -18.14 -7.76 14.52
C ARG A 101 -17.26 -6.85 13.65
N LEU A 102 -16.75 -7.41 12.57
CA LEU A 102 -15.96 -6.73 11.53
C LEU A 102 -16.63 -6.94 10.17
N VAL A 103 -16.63 -5.93 9.33
CA VAL A 103 -17.13 -6.00 7.96
C VAL A 103 -15.96 -5.80 6.99
N THR A 104 -15.91 -6.60 5.93
CA THR A 104 -14.84 -6.51 4.92
C THR A 104 -15.35 -7.00 3.57
N THR A 105 -14.45 -7.08 2.57
CA THR A 105 -14.77 -7.62 1.25
C THR A 105 -14.15 -9.00 1.04
N SER A 106 -14.74 -9.80 0.14
CA SER A 106 -14.14 -11.07 -0.28
C SER A 106 -12.86 -10.89 -1.11
N GLY A 107 -12.50 -9.68 -1.50
CA GLY A 107 -11.35 -9.35 -2.35
C GLY A 107 -10.23 -8.61 -1.62
N GLU A 108 -10.14 -8.74 -0.30
CA GLU A 108 -9.03 -8.15 0.44
C GLU A 108 -7.74 -8.94 0.24
N PHE A 109 -6.61 -8.22 0.31
CA PHE A 109 -5.30 -8.86 0.19
C PHE A 109 -5.06 -9.86 1.32
N HIS A 110 -4.26 -10.90 1.04
CA HIS A 110 -3.99 -12.04 1.92
C HIS A 110 -3.70 -11.69 3.38
N THR A 111 -3.06 -10.56 3.65
CA THR A 111 -2.76 -10.10 5.02
C THR A 111 -4.04 -9.84 5.80
N ILE A 112 -4.94 -9.01 5.27
CA ILE A 112 -6.22 -8.68 5.93
C ILE A 112 -7.09 -9.93 6.00
N HIS A 113 -7.27 -10.61 4.88
CA HIS A 113 -8.08 -11.84 4.82
C HIS A 113 -7.64 -12.87 5.88
N ARG A 114 -6.34 -13.14 6.00
CA ARG A 114 -5.81 -14.11 6.96
C ARG A 114 -5.97 -13.66 8.41
N GLN A 115 -5.73 -12.39 8.73
CA GLN A 115 -5.90 -11.86 10.09
C GLN A 115 -7.37 -11.91 10.53
N LEU A 116 -8.29 -11.50 9.64
CA LEU A 116 -9.73 -11.56 9.93
C LEU A 116 -10.23 -13.01 10.02
N GLY A 117 -9.74 -13.91 9.17
CA GLY A 117 -10.02 -15.34 9.28
C GLY A 117 -9.60 -15.90 10.64
N ARG A 118 -8.43 -15.52 11.15
CA ARG A 118 -7.98 -15.97 12.46
C ARG A 118 -8.82 -15.38 13.61
N LEU A 119 -9.24 -14.11 13.48
CA LEU A 119 -10.17 -13.51 14.47
C LEU A 119 -11.53 -14.20 14.48
N ARG A 120 -12.02 -14.68 13.32
CA ARG A 120 -13.25 -15.48 13.24
C ARG A 120 -13.14 -16.76 14.08
N GLU A 121 -11.99 -17.43 14.07
CA GLU A 121 -11.74 -18.61 14.92
C GLU A 121 -11.73 -18.27 16.43
N GLU A 122 -11.44 -17.00 16.79
CA GLU A 122 -11.52 -16.49 18.17
C GLU A 122 -12.91 -15.94 18.56
N GLY A 123 -13.92 -16.16 17.73
CA GLY A 123 -15.32 -15.79 18.03
C GLY A 123 -15.70 -14.37 17.57
N ILE A 124 -14.89 -13.68 16.80
CA ILE A 124 -15.27 -12.41 16.16
C ILE A 124 -16.08 -12.71 14.90
N GLU A 125 -17.27 -12.12 14.79
CA GLU A 125 -18.07 -12.19 13.58
C GLU A 125 -17.39 -11.39 12.44
N VAL A 126 -17.02 -12.05 11.36
CA VAL A 126 -16.44 -11.40 10.17
C VAL A 126 -17.41 -11.57 9.01
N VAL A 127 -17.99 -10.45 8.58
CA VAL A 127 -18.90 -10.39 7.43
C VAL A 127 -18.11 -10.02 6.19
N GLU A 128 -18.08 -10.92 5.21
CA GLU A 128 -17.44 -10.71 3.92
C GLU A 128 -18.48 -10.36 2.86
N VAL A 129 -18.43 -9.13 2.35
CA VAL A 129 -19.28 -8.65 1.26
C VAL A 129 -18.61 -9.02 -0.07
N PRO A 130 -19.32 -9.67 -1.02
CA PRO A 130 -18.78 -9.97 -2.34
C PRO A 130 -18.27 -8.71 -3.04
N THR A 131 -17.10 -8.73 -3.65
CA THR A 131 -16.52 -7.56 -4.33
C THR A 131 -17.29 -7.10 -5.55
N LEU A 132 -17.95 -8.02 -6.25
CA LEU A 132 -18.70 -7.71 -7.46
C LEU A 132 -20.20 -7.55 -7.19
N PRO A 133 -20.87 -6.64 -7.88
CA PRO A 133 -20.32 -5.61 -8.76
C PRO A 133 -19.61 -4.50 -7.95
N VAL A 134 -18.46 -4.02 -8.44
CA VAL A 134 -17.63 -3.02 -7.73
C VAL A 134 -18.38 -1.68 -7.57
N ALA A 135 -19.23 -1.31 -8.53
CA ALA A 135 -19.97 -0.05 -8.52
C ALA A 135 -20.86 0.15 -7.29
N THR A 136 -21.40 -0.94 -6.71
CA THR A 136 -22.28 -0.92 -5.52
C THR A 136 -21.59 -1.43 -4.26
N LEU A 137 -20.27 -1.67 -4.31
CA LEU A 137 -19.57 -2.29 -3.20
C LEU A 137 -19.62 -1.43 -1.93
N ALA A 138 -19.40 -0.12 -2.05
CA ALA A 138 -19.45 0.80 -0.92
C ALA A 138 -20.82 0.84 -0.24
N GLU A 139 -21.91 0.83 -1.01
CA GLU A 139 -23.29 0.76 -0.52
C GLU A 139 -23.54 -0.55 0.23
N ARG A 140 -23.20 -1.69 -0.38
CA ARG A 140 -23.37 -3.02 0.27
C ARG A 140 -22.55 -3.19 1.54
N LEU A 141 -21.37 -2.57 1.61
CA LEU A 141 -20.58 -2.52 2.84
C LEU A 141 -21.29 -1.67 3.91
N ALA A 142 -21.84 -0.51 3.53
CA ALA A 142 -22.58 0.35 4.45
C ALA A 142 -23.84 -0.35 4.99
N ASP A 143 -24.59 -1.04 4.14
CA ASP A 143 -25.79 -1.82 4.53
C ASP A 143 -25.44 -2.99 5.49
N ALA A 144 -24.22 -3.48 5.43
CA ALA A 144 -23.75 -4.55 6.31
C ALA A 144 -23.34 -4.06 7.71
N LEU A 145 -23.28 -2.74 7.97
CA LEU A 145 -22.90 -2.18 9.27
C LEU A 145 -24.06 -2.24 10.25
N ASP A 146 -23.76 -2.53 11.52
CA ASP A 146 -24.71 -2.47 12.61
C ASP A 146 -24.06 -1.98 13.92
N ALA A 147 -24.85 -1.90 15.01
CA ALA A 147 -24.37 -1.45 16.31
C ALA A 147 -23.28 -2.36 16.92
N ARG A 148 -23.13 -3.60 16.46
CA ARG A 148 -22.12 -4.56 16.91
C ARG A 148 -20.82 -4.46 16.11
N THR A 149 -20.82 -3.72 14.99
CA THR A 149 -19.66 -3.61 14.10
C THR A 149 -18.61 -2.66 14.69
N ALA A 150 -17.41 -3.16 14.97
CA ALA A 150 -16.28 -2.34 15.44
C ALA A 150 -15.58 -1.60 14.29
N ALA A 151 -15.40 -2.25 13.15
CA ALA A 151 -14.75 -1.64 12.00
C ALA A 151 -15.20 -2.24 10.66
N VAL A 152 -15.03 -1.44 9.59
CA VAL A 152 -15.07 -1.88 8.19
C VAL A 152 -13.68 -1.72 7.58
N LEU A 153 -13.21 -2.76 6.87
CA LEU A 153 -11.92 -2.78 6.18
C LEU A 153 -12.16 -2.98 4.68
N VAL A 154 -11.57 -2.11 3.84
CA VAL A 154 -11.76 -2.15 2.39
C VAL A 154 -10.51 -1.68 1.66
N SER A 155 -10.13 -2.38 0.58
CA SER A 155 -9.10 -1.93 -0.35
C SER A 155 -9.64 -0.83 -1.28
N SER A 156 -8.90 0.25 -1.47
CA SER A 156 -9.27 1.31 -2.44
C SER A 156 -9.07 0.89 -3.89
N VAL A 157 -8.18 -0.07 -4.13
CA VAL A 157 -7.94 -0.71 -5.44
C VAL A 157 -7.82 -2.21 -5.23
N LEU A 158 -8.66 -2.98 -5.91
CA LEU A 158 -8.68 -4.44 -5.79
C LEU A 158 -7.41 -5.05 -6.41
N PHE A 159 -6.71 -5.87 -5.66
CA PHE A 159 -5.40 -6.42 -6.04
C PHE A 159 -5.47 -7.47 -7.16
N GLU A 160 -6.61 -8.05 -7.43
CA GLU A 160 -6.80 -9.03 -8.51
C GLU A 160 -7.09 -8.36 -9.84
N THR A 161 -8.01 -7.40 -9.85
CA THR A 161 -8.57 -6.83 -11.08
C THR A 161 -8.06 -5.43 -11.40
N SER A 162 -7.34 -4.80 -10.47
CA SER A 162 -6.97 -3.36 -10.58
C SER A 162 -8.18 -2.40 -10.56
N SER A 163 -9.35 -2.87 -10.15
CA SER A 163 -10.54 -2.02 -10.06
C SER A 163 -10.42 -1.03 -8.91
N VAL A 164 -10.61 0.25 -9.17
CA VAL A 164 -10.77 1.28 -8.15
C VAL A 164 -12.17 1.15 -7.54
N VAL A 165 -12.26 1.09 -6.21
CA VAL A 165 -13.53 1.03 -5.49
C VAL A 165 -14.11 2.44 -5.38
N PRO A 166 -15.26 2.72 -6.00
CA PRO A 166 -15.89 4.04 -5.96
C PRO A 166 -16.63 4.27 -4.65
N HIS A 167 -16.99 5.53 -4.40
CA HIS A 167 -17.90 5.93 -3.31
C HIS A 167 -17.43 5.63 -1.88
N LEU A 168 -16.11 5.52 -1.65
CA LEU A 168 -15.57 5.29 -0.31
C LEU A 168 -15.93 6.42 0.68
N ALA A 169 -16.14 7.66 0.21
CA ALA A 169 -16.62 8.76 1.03
C ALA A 169 -18.02 8.49 1.59
N SER A 170 -18.93 7.96 0.78
CA SER A 170 -20.29 7.59 1.24
C SER A 170 -20.24 6.43 2.25
N LEU A 171 -19.37 5.44 2.03
CA LEU A 171 -19.15 4.38 3.02
C LEU A 171 -18.62 4.97 4.34
N ARG A 172 -17.70 5.95 4.28
CA ARG A 172 -17.20 6.63 5.48
C ARG A 172 -18.31 7.37 6.24
N GLU A 173 -19.21 8.05 5.54
CA GLU A 173 -20.36 8.71 6.16
C GLU A 173 -21.26 7.70 6.89
N GLY A 174 -21.57 6.58 6.25
CA GLY A 174 -22.33 5.49 6.86
C GLY A 174 -21.65 4.90 8.09
N ALA A 175 -20.34 4.63 7.99
CA ALA A 175 -19.53 4.11 9.10
C ALA A 175 -19.51 5.09 10.27
N ARG A 176 -19.33 6.40 10.02
CA ARG A 176 -19.36 7.44 11.04
C ARG A 176 -20.72 7.52 11.75
N ALA A 177 -21.81 7.47 11.00
CA ALA A 177 -23.17 7.48 11.56
C ALA A 177 -23.42 6.27 12.48
N ALA A 178 -22.83 5.11 12.18
CA ALA A 178 -22.91 3.90 12.99
C ALA A 178 -21.84 3.82 14.11
N GLY A 179 -20.96 4.82 14.23
CA GLY A 179 -19.83 4.80 15.16
C GLY A 179 -18.83 3.66 14.87
N VAL A 180 -18.64 3.33 13.60
CA VAL A 180 -17.78 2.26 13.08
C VAL A 180 -16.47 2.86 12.59
N GLU A 181 -15.33 2.29 12.98
CA GLU A 181 -14.04 2.68 12.43
C GLU A 181 -13.91 2.19 10.98
N MET A 182 -13.24 2.97 10.12
CA MET A 182 -12.99 2.57 8.75
C MET A 182 -11.49 2.53 8.48
N LEU A 183 -11.01 1.39 7.96
CA LEU A 183 -9.65 1.21 7.46
C LEU A 183 -9.69 1.05 5.93
N VAL A 184 -8.98 1.91 5.23
CA VAL A 184 -8.76 1.79 3.77
C VAL A 184 -7.35 1.27 3.52
N ASP A 185 -7.24 0.14 2.83
CA ASP A 185 -5.97 -0.32 2.26
C ASP A 185 -5.73 0.40 0.92
N ALA A 186 -4.80 1.35 0.94
CA ALA A 186 -4.40 2.13 -0.22
C ALA A 186 -3.13 1.59 -0.90
N TYR A 187 -2.69 0.36 -0.61
CA TYR A 187 -1.41 -0.15 -1.10
C TYR A 187 -1.30 -0.18 -2.62
N HIS A 188 -2.40 -0.50 -3.32
CA HIS A 188 -2.47 -0.48 -4.79
C HIS A 188 -2.89 0.88 -5.37
N ALA A 189 -3.23 1.86 -4.52
CA ALA A 189 -3.50 3.23 -4.94
C ALA A 189 -2.29 4.16 -4.74
N PHE A 190 -1.56 4.00 -3.63
CA PHE A 190 -0.50 4.91 -3.21
C PHE A 190 0.53 5.15 -4.33
N GLN A 191 0.69 6.41 -4.74
CA GLN A 191 1.56 6.90 -5.83
C GLN A 191 1.07 6.61 -7.26
N VAL A 192 -0.07 5.98 -7.49
CA VAL A 192 -0.53 5.64 -8.85
C VAL A 192 -2.00 5.98 -9.10
N VAL A 193 -2.81 6.02 -8.06
CA VAL A 193 -4.19 6.51 -8.13
C VAL A 193 -4.31 7.69 -7.17
N PRO A 194 -4.89 8.83 -7.58
CA PRO A 194 -5.16 9.93 -6.67
C PRO A 194 -5.93 9.45 -5.44
N PHE A 195 -5.46 9.85 -4.27
CA PHE A 195 -6.04 9.46 -3.00
C PHE A 195 -5.90 10.61 -2.01
N SER A 196 -7.01 11.03 -1.40
CA SER A 196 -7.04 12.11 -0.42
C SER A 196 -7.86 11.72 0.80
N VAL A 197 -7.24 11.77 1.97
CA VAL A 197 -7.92 11.57 3.25
C VAL A 197 -9.01 12.62 3.46
N ALA A 198 -8.77 13.87 3.02
CA ALA A 198 -9.75 14.95 3.13
C ALA A 198 -11.03 14.68 2.30
N GLU A 199 -10.88 14.13 1.08
CA GLU A 199 -12.01 13.72 0.24
C GLU A 199 -12.81 12.56 0.83
N LEU A 200 -12.20 11.74 1.68
CA LEU A 200 -12.86 10.68 2.45
C LEU A 200 -13.50 11.17 3.76
N GLY A 201 -13.53 12.50 4.02
CA GLY A 201 -14.11 13.07 5.23
C GLY A 201 -13.14 13.16 6.42
N GLY A 202 -11.85 12.92 6.22
CA GLY A 202 -10.79 13.20 7.19
C GLY A 202 -10.63 12.19 8.34
N ASP A 203 -11.68 11.52 8.74
CA ASP A 203 -11.73 10.64 9.94
C ASP A 203 -11.71 9.16 9.53
N VAL A 204 -10.62 8.73 8.90
CA VAL A 204 -10.44 7.38 8.33
C VAL A 204 -9.01 6.88 8.54
N PHE A 205 -8.87 5.62 8.93
CA PHE A 205 -7.57 4.97 8.89
C PHE A 205 -7.19 4.63 7.44
N VAL A 206 -5.92 4.85 7.11
CA VAL A 206 -5.37 4.48 5.79
C VAL A 206 -4.07 3.74 5.98
N THR A 207 -3.96 2.55 5.39
CA THR A 207 -2.71 1.80 5.37
C THR A 207 -2.18 1.65 3.94
N GLY A 208 -0.88 1.53 3.82
CA GLY A 208 -0.18 1.33 2.56
C GLY A 208 1.30 1.13 2.76
N GLY A 209 2.04 1.11 1.67
CA GLY A 209 3.49 0.96 1.77
C GLY A 209 4.22 1.26 0.46
N GLY A 210 5.54 1.26 0.53
CA GLY A 210 6.40 1.85 -0.47
C GLY A 210 7.01 0.92 -1.51
N TYR A 211 6.93 -0.42 -1.39
CA TYR A 211 7.67 -1.30 -2.30
C TYR A 211 7.04 -1.43 -3.70
N LYS A 212 5.78 -0.99 -3.88
CA LYS A 212 5.13 -0.95 -5.18
C LYS A 212 5.46 0.35 -5.91
N TYR A 213 4.49 1.18 -6.16
CA TYR A 213 4.60 2.38 -7.02
C TYR A 213 5.50 3.49 -6.45
N ALA A 214 5.73 3.52 -5.13
CA ALA A 214 6.66 4.48 -4.53
C ALA A 214 8.14 4.08 -4.69
N GLN A 215 8.45 2.83 -5.08
CA GLN A 215 9.81 2.32 -5.30
C GLN A 215 10.75 2.41 -4.09
N TRP A 216 10.18 2.50 -2.89
CA TRP A 216 10.96 2.62 -1.65
C TRP A 216 11.55 1.29 -1.18
N GLY A 217 11.17 0.17 -1.82
CA GLY A 217 11.44 -1.18 -1.34
C GLY A 217 10.67 -1.52 -0.07
N GLU A 218 10.94 -2.68 0.47
CA GLU A 218 10.29 -3.22 1.66
C GLU A 218 10.65 -2.41 2.93
N GLY A 219 9.88 -2.60 4.00
CA GLY A 219 10.15 -1.97 5.29
C GLY A 219 9.57 -0.57 5.47
N ASN A 220 8.89 -0.02 4.48
CA ASN A 220 8.29 1.31 4.50
C ASN A 220 6.78 1.22 4.35
N CYS A 221 6.10 0.76 5.38
CA CYS A 221 4.65 0.78 5.46
C CYS A 221 4.19 1.85 6.44
N PHE A 222 2.96 2.32 6.24
CA PHE A 222 2.36 3.35 7.06
C PHE A 222 0.93 3.01 7.45
N LEU A 223 0.51 3.57 8.58
CA LEU A 223 -0.87 3.68 9.02
C LEU A 223 -1.15 5.14 9.35
N ARG A 224 -2.01 5.77 8.58
CA ARG A 224 -2.58 7.06 8.96
C ARG A 224 -3.64 6.82 10.02
N VAL A 225 -3.54 7.54 11.12
CA VAL A 225 -4.43 7.46 12.28
C VAL A 225 -5.25 8.74 12.36
N PRO A 226 -6.59 8.67 12.45
CA PRO A 226 -7.43 9.86 12.65
C PRO A 226 -7.00 10.64 13.90
N PRO A 227 -6.93 11.97 13.85
CA PRO A 227 -6.52 12.78 15.02
C PRO A 227 -7.51 12.66 16.20
N THR A 228 -8.76 12.29 15.93
CA THR A 228 -9.81 12.09 16.92
C THR A 228 -9.83 10.69 17.55
N PHE A 229 -9.00 9.76 17.05
CA PHE A 229 -9.03 8.37 17.53
C PHE A 229 -8.39 8.25 18.94
N GLU A 230 -9.15 7.72 19.88
CA GLU A 230 -8.74 7.55 21.29
C GLU A 230 -8.43 6.10 21.68
N GLY A 231 -8.60 5.16 20.75
CA GLY A 231 -8.35 3.74 21.00
C GLY A 231 -6.91 3.46 21.44
N ARG A 232 -6.73 2.38 22.20
CA ARG A 232 -5.46 2.00 22.81
C ARG A 232 -5.02 0.63 22.28
N PRO A 233 -4.05 0.55 21.35
CA PRO A 233 -3.56 -0.71 20.82
C PRO A 233 -3.06 -1.63 21.93
N VAL A 234 -3.55 -2.87 22.00
CA VAL A 234 -3.00 -3.89 22.90
C VAL A 234 -1.64 -4.37 22.38
N TYR A 235 -1.50 -4.44 21.06
CA TYR A 235 -0.22 -4.75 20.41
C TYR A 235 0.61 -3.46 20.30
N THR A 236 1.36 -3.15 21.37
CA THR A 236 2.14 -1.92 21.53
C THR A 236 3.61 -2.21 21.83
N GLY A 237 4.48 -1.23 21.64
CA GLY A 237 5.91 -1.31 21.94
C GLY A 237 6.40 -0.05 22.66
N TRP A 238 7.68 -0.04 23.06
CA TRP A 238 8.24 1.02 23.87
C TRP A 238 8.38 2.38 23.14
N PHE A 239 8.38 2.39 21.80
CA PHE A 239 8.31 3.64 21.02
C PHE A 239 6.94 4.31 21.09
N ALA A 240 5.89 3.61 21.52
CA ALA A 240 4.56 4.19 21.64
C ALA A 240 4.46 5.23 22.79
N ASP A 241 5.43 5.26 23.72
CA ASP A 241 5.55 6.27 24.77
C ASP A 241 7.03 6.57 25.07
N PHE A 242 7.78 6.94 24.04
CA PHE A 242 9.22 7.12 24.10
C PHE A 242 9.65 8.22 25.09
N ALA A 243 8.84 9.26 25.24
CA ALA A 243 9.16 10.38 26.13
C ALA A 243 9.12 10.02 27.65
N HIS A 244 8.41 8.94 28.01
CA HIS A 244 8.19 8.56 29.42
C HIS A 244 8.85 7.25 29.82
N LEU A 245 9.90 6.83 29.12
CA LEU A 245 10.61 5.56 29.42
C LEU A 245 11.18 5.51 30.85
N SER A 246 11.51 6.66 31.43
CA SER A 246 12.03 6.77 32.80
C SER A 246 10.92 6.93 33.86
N ALA A 247 9.65 6.94 33.48
CA ALA A 247 8.55 7.09 34.40
C ALA A 247 8.48 5.92 35.40
N PRO A 248 8.08 6.16 36.67
CA PRO A 248 7.92 5.08 37.64
C PRO A 248 6.93 4.01 37.19
N ARG A 249 7.24 2.74 37.46
CA ARG A 249 6.35 1.59 37.22
C ARG A 249 5.47 1.36 38.45
N ASP A 250 4.48 2.21 38.62
CA ASP A 250 3.66 2.32 39.84
C ASP A 250 2.24 1.70 39.70
N GLY A 251 2.05 0.82 38.69
CA GLY A 251 0.77 0.18 38.41
C GLY A 251 -0.26 1.04 37.69
N ARG A 252 0.08 2.26 37.29
CA ARG A 252 -0.77 3.08 36.42
C ARG A 252 -1.02 2.40 35.08
N PRO A 253 -2.13 2.70 34.40
CA PRO A 253 -2.35 2.24 33.01
C PRO A 253 -1.18 2.62 32.11
N VAL A 254 -0.86 1.75 31.14
CA VAL A 254 0.18 1.97 30.13
C VAL A 254 -0.08 3.31 29.42
N GLY A 255 0.93 4.18 29.37
CA GLY A 255 0.89 5.45 28.67
C GLY A 255 1.05 5.29 27.15
N TYR A 256 0.70 6.35 26.44
CA TYR A 256 0.96 6.49 25.00
C TYR A 256 1.39 7.93 24.73
N GLY A 257 2.18 8.12 23.67
CA GLY A 257 2.58 9.45 23.21
C GLY A 257 1.40 10.35 22.87
N ALA A 258 1.66 11.65 22.86
CA ALA A 258 0.63 12.69 22.72
C ALA A 258 -0.07 12.66 21.34
N ARG A 259 0.65 12.27 20.27
CA ARG A 259 0.08 12.19 18.93
C ARG A 259 -0.61 10.84 18.72
N PRO A 260 -1.79 10.80 18.10
CA PRO A 260 -2.50 9.53 17.87
C PRO A 260 -1.66 8.47 17.15
N ALA A 261 -0.84 8.86 16.17
CA ALA A 261 0.03 7.94 15.44
C ALA A 261 1.13 7.31 16.32
N GLU A 262 1.60 7.99 17.36
CA GLU A 262 2.61 7.46 18.29
C GLU A 262 2.10 6.22 19.02
N ARG A 263 0.80 6.12 19.29
CA ARG A 263 0.17 4.93 19.90
C ARG A 263 0.40 3.66 19.09
N PHE A 264 0.60 3.80 17.79
CA PHE A 264 0.83 2.71 16.84
C PHE A 264 2.32 2.50 16.53
N ALA A 265 3.22 3.23 17.18
CA ALA A 265 4.64 2.94 17.08
C ALA A 265 4.98 1.61 17.76
N GLY A 266 5.98 0.92 17.21
CA GLY A 266 6.42 -0.38 17.71
C GLY A 266 7.57 -0.27 18.70
N SER A 267 8.63 -1.00 18.39
CA SER A 267 9.87 -1.01 19.14
C SER A 267 11.05 -0.84 18.19
N THR A 268 12.25 -1.16 18.62
CA THR A 268 13.48 -1.12 17.80
C THR A 268 13.28 -1.82 16.47
N TYR A 269 13.67 -1.17 15.38
CA TYR A 269 13.52 -1.65 14.00
C TYR A 269 14.80 -1.35 13.20
N ASP A 270 14.92 -1.94 12.02
CA ASP A 270 15.97 -1.58 11.06
C ASP A 270 15.60 -0.28 10.32
N PRO A 271 16.31 0.85 10.56
CA PRO A 271 16.00 2.13 9.94
C PRO A 271 16.46 2.26 8.48
N THR A 272 17.22 1.30 7.94
CA THR A 272 17.81 1.34 6.58
C THR A 272 16.76 1.61 5.52
N SER A 273 15.54 1.07 5.70
CA SER A 273 14.43 1.29 4.80
C SER A 273 14.01 2.77 4.69
N HIS A 274 14.11 3.53 5.78
CA HIS A 274 13.74 4.96 5.79
C HIS A 274 14.77 5.83 5.05
N TYR A 275 16.07 5.50 5.14
CA TYR A 275 17.11 6.16 4.35
C TYR A 275 16.82 5.97 2.86
N ARG A 276 16.54 4.74 2.44
CA ARG A 276 16.17 4.42 1.07
C ARG A 276 14.93 5.18 0.60
N ALA A 277 13.84 5.17 1.37
CA ALA A 277 12.61 5.87 1.02
C ALA A 277 12.81 7.39 0.92
N ARG A 278 13.61 7.99 1.82
CA ARG A 278 13.98 9.40 1.77
C ARG A 278 14.71 9.74 0.47
N ALA A 279 15.70 8.94 0.10
CA ALA A 279 16.47 9.16 -1.12
C ALA A 279 15.63 9.01 -2.39
N VAL A 280 14.80 7.97 -2.47
CA VAL A 280 13.89 7.76 -3.61
C VAL A 280 12.83 8.86 -3.69
N THR A 281 12.33 9.36 -2.56
CA THR A 281 11.41 10.50 -2.53
C THR A 281 12.05 11.75 -3.15
N ARG A 282 13.26 12.10 -2.74
CA ARG A 282 14.03 13.23 -3.32
C ARG A 282 14.31 13.04 -4.81
N PHE A 283 14.62 11.82 -5.20
CA PHE A 283 14.78 11.47 -6.63
C PHE A 283 13.48 11.71 -7.41
N PHE A 284 12.33 11.26 -6.90
CA PHE A 284 11.03 11.50 -7.54
C PHE A 284 10.75 13.00 -7.69
N GLU A 285 11.01 13.79 -6.65
CA GLU A 285 10.86 15.24 -6.67
C GLU A 285 11.77 15.88 -7.74
N ALA A 286 13.05 15.50 -7.76
CA ALA A 286 14.02 16.00 -8.74
C ALA A 286 13.68 15.63 -10.19
N GLN A 287 13.03 14.48 -10.40
CA GLN A 287 12.60 14.03 -11.73
C GLN A 287 11.17 14.48 -12.08
N GLY A 288 10.48 15.24 -11.21
CA GLY A 288 9.10 15.65 -11.45
C GLY A 288 8.09 14.49 -11.46
N LEU A 289 8.40 13.37 -10.81
CA LEU A 289 7.52 12.20 -10.65
C LEU A 289 6.49 12.46 -9.54
N THR A 290 5.63 13.44 -9.75
CA THR A 290 4.51 13.73 -8.85
C THR A 290 3.44 12.64 -8.95
N PRO A 291 2.52 12.51 -7.97
CA PRO A 291 1.39 11.58 -8.07
C PRO A 291 0.57 11.79 -9.34
N ALA A 292 0.38 13.04 -9.79
CA ALA A 292 -0.34 13.35 -11.03
C ALA A 292 0.42 12.84 -12.27
N THR A 293 1.74 13.10 -12.35
CA THR A 293 2.60 12.61 -13.45
C THR A 293 2.62 11.07 -13.47
N LEU A 294 2.75 10.43 -12.31
CA LEU A 294 2.73 8.96 -12.22
C LEU A 294 1.38 8.37 -12.64
N ARG A 295 0.29 9.05 -12.29
CA ARG A 295 -1.06 8.65 -12.74
C ARG A 295 -1.20 8.75 -14.25
N GLU A 296 -0.78 9.85 -14.86
CA GLU A 296 -0.82 10.06 -16.31
C GLU A 296 -0.03 8.97 -17.04
N ILE A 297 1.21 8.71 -16.61
CA ILE A 297 2.06 7.65 -17.19
C ILE A 297 1.36 6.29 -17.05
N SER A 298 0.86 5.96 -15.88
CA SER A 298 0.18 4.68 -15.61
C SER A 298 -1.07 4.51 -16.47
N LEU A 299 -1.89 5.55 -16.62
CA LEU A 299 -3.07 5.51 -17.50
C LEU A 299 -2.68 5.29 -18.96
N GLY A 300 -1.65 5.97 -19.47
CA GLY A 300 -1.16 5.78 -20.83
C GLY A 300 -0.64 4.37 -21.06
N GLN A 301 0.21 3.85 -20.18
CA GLN A 301 0.77 2.51 -20.28
C GLN A 301 -0.29 1.41 -20.16
N THR A 302 -1.21 1.51 -19.19
CA THR A 302 -2.31 0.54 -19.03
C THR A 302 -3.31 0.63 -20.18
N GLN A 303 -3.55 1.81 -20.76
CA GLN A 303 -4.38 1.97 -21.95
C GLN A 303 -3.78 1.24 -23.16
N ARG A 304 -2.46 1.40 -23.39
CA ARG A 304 -1.76 0.66 -24.47
C ARG A 304 -1.87 -0.85 -24.30
N LEU A 305 -1.73 -1.36 -23.05
CA LEU A 305 -1.95 -2.79 -22.76
C LEU A 305 -3.38 -3.21 -23.07
N LEU A 306 -4.40 -2.44 -22.63
CA LEU A 306 -5.82 -2.75 -22.85
C LEU A 306 -6.18 -2.79 -24.35
N GLU A 307 -5.64 -1.88 -25.15
CA GLU A 307 -5.83 -1.83 -26.61
C GLU A 307 -5.13 -3.02 -27.28
N GLY A 308 -3.86 -3.25 -26.92
CA GLY A 308 -3.10 -4.36 -27.48
C GLY A 308 -3.60 -5.75 -27.09
N LEU A 309 -4.34 -5.87 -26.01
CA LEU A 309 -4.95 -7.13 -25.52
C LEU A 309 -6.46 -7.22 -25.82
N GLU A 310 -6.95 -6.39 -26.74
CA GLU A 310 -8.36 -6.46 -27.16
C GLU A 310 -8.71 -7.84 -27.72
N GLY A 311 -9.89 -8.34 -27.33
CA GLY A 311 -10.36 -9.69 -27.68
C GLY A 311 -9.95 -10.79 -26.69
N LEU A 312 -9.05 -10.50 -25.72
CA LEU A 312 -8.78 -11.41 -24.59
C LEU A 312 -9.72 -11.13 -23.41
N ASP A 313 -9.84 -12.08 -22.49
CA ASP A 313 -10.66 -11.96 -21.27
C ASP A 313 -9.96 -11.04 -20.25
N VAL A 314 -10.11 -9.72 -20.44
CA VAL A 314 -9.52 -8.70 -19.56
C VAL A 314 -10.44 -8.44 -18.37
N ALA A 315 -9.92 -8.68 -17.16
CA ALA A 315 -10.65 -8.46 -15.91
C ALA A 315 -10.55 -7.00 -15.39
N THR A 316 -9.57 -6.24 -15.87
CA THR A 316 -9.37 -4.83 -15.47
C THR A 316 -10.37 -3.90 -16.18
N PRO A 317 -10.98 -2.91 -15.47
CA PRO A 317 -11.84 -1.92 -16.10
C PRO A 317 -11.15 -1.13 -17.21
N ARG A 318 -11.85 -0.87 -18.31
CA ARG A 318 -11.30 -0.13 -19.46
C ARG A 318 -11.22 1.38 -19.24
N GLY A 319 -12.04 1.93 -18.34
CA GLY A 319 -12.07 3.37 -18.02
C GLY A 319 -11.04 3.79 -16.98
N GLU A 320 -11.16 5.03 -16.49
CA GLU A 320 -10.29 5.60 -15.46
C GLU A 320 -10.43 4.94 -14.07
N GLY A 321 -11.49 4.16 -13.86
CA GLY A 321 -11.70 3.35 -12.65
C GLY A 321 -10.75 2.15 -12.50
N ARG A 322 -9.55 2.22 -13.10
CA ARG A 322 -8.50 1.20 -12.96
C ARG A 322 -7.28 1.74 -12.19
N GLY A 323 -6.60 0.85 -11.52
CA GLY A 323 -5.29 1.12 -10.89
C GLY A 323 -4.13 1.04 -11.88
N GLY A 324 -2.95 0.65 -11.39
CA GLY A 324 -1.69 0.72 -12.14
C GLY A 324 -1.28 -0.58 -12.88
N PHE A 325 -2.20 -1.51 -13.12
CA PHE A 325 -1.89 -2.75 -13.84
C PHE A 325 -3.10 -3.29 -14.60
N VAL A 326 -2.85 -4.21 -15.52
CA VAL A 326 -3.87 -4.92 -16.28
C VAL A 326 -3.85 -6.40 -15.92
N SER A 327 -5.02 -6.97 -15.64
CA SER A 327 -5.23 -8.39 -15.37
C SER A 327 -6.00 -9.02 -16.51
N ILE A 328 -5.54 -10.17 -16.99
CA ILE A 328 -6.22 -11.01 -17.98
C ILE A 328 -6.43 -12.40 -17.42
N ARG A 329 -7.58 -12.98 -17.71
CA ARG A 329 -7.86 -14.37 -17.34
C ARG A 329 -7.25 -15.30 -18.39
N VAL A 330 -6.48 -16.26 -17.91
CA VAL A 330 -5.84 -17.28 -18.76
C VAL A 330 -6.08 -18.67 -18.16
N PRO A 331 -6.10 -19.74 -19.00
CA PRO A 331 -6.35 -21.10 -18.51
C PRO A 331 -5.37 -21.57 -17.43
N ASP A 332 -4.09 -21.27 -17.61
CA ASP A 332 -3.02 -21.57 -16.64
C ASP A 332 -2.11 -20.35 -16.50
N ALA A 333 -2.38 -19.56 -15.47
CA ALA A 333 -1.62 -18.34 -15.22
C ALA A 333 -0.18 -18.63 -14.75
N GLY A 334 0.07 -19.75 -14.10
CA GLY A 334 1.41 -20.16 -13.71
C GLY A 334 2.29 -20.51 -14.92
N ALA A 335 1.76 -21.30 -15.85
CA ALA A 335 2.44 -21.62 -17.10
C ALA A 335 2.65 -20.37 -17.97
N ALA A 336 1.68 -19.44 -17.98
CA ALA A 336 1.79 -18.16 -18.69
C ALA A 336 2.96 -17.32 -18.15
N VAL A 337 3.07 -17.18 -16.82
CA VAL A 337 4.20 -16.48 -16.18
C VAL A 337 5.53 -17.12 -16.58
N ALA A 338 5.65 -18.45 -16.48
CA ALA A 338 6.88 -19.16 -16.82
C ALA A 338 7.28 -18.97 -18.30
N ARG A 339 6.30 -19.00 -19.23
CA ARG A 339 6.56 -18.74 -20.68
C ARG A 339 7.05 -17.32 -20.92
N LEU A 340 6.45 -16.31 -20.29
CA LEU A 340 6.85 -14.92 -20.41
C LEU A 340 8.24 -14.71 -19.81
N GLU A 341 8.52 -15.28 -18.65
CA GLU A 341 9.83 -15.19 -18.00
C GLU A 341 10.93 -15.81 -18.88
N ALA A 342 10.68 -16.93 -19.55
CA ALA A 342 11.60 -17.53 -20.52
C ALA A 342 11.90 -16.59 -21.72
N ARG A 343 11.05 -15.59 -21.97
CA ARG A 343 11.25 -14.51 -22.98
C ARG A 343 11.80 -13.22 -22.35
N GLY A 344 12.18 -13.25 -21.07
CA GLY A 344 12.70 -12.08 -20.36
C GLY A 344 11.61 -11.11 -19.88
N ILE A 345 10.33 -11.48 -19.93
CA ILE A 345 9.22 -10.62 -19.50
C ILE A 345 8.74 -11.08 -18.13
N LEU A 346 9.05 -10.30 -17.10
CA LEU A 346 8.69 -10.60 -15.72
C LEU A 346 7.27 -10.09 -15.42
N THR A 347 6.42 -11.00 -15.03
CA THR A 347 5.00 -10.75 -14.67
C THR A 347 4.68 -11.52 -13.38
N ASP A 348 3.46 -11.41 -12.87
CA ASP A 348 2.98 -12.31 -11.82
C ASP A 348 1.54 -12.75 -12.08
N ALA A 349 1.05 -13.66 -11.25
CA ALA A 349 -0.31 -14.17 -11.34
C ALA A 349 -0.99 -14.30 -9.98
N ARG A 350 -2.32 -14.21 -9.99
CA ARG A 350 -3.17 -14.56 -8.85
C ARG A 350 -4.36 -15.37 -9.32
N GLY A 351 -4.48 -16.59 -8.79
CA GLY A 351 -5.48 -17.53 -9.30
C GLY A 351 -5.32 -17.73 -10.80
N SER A 352 -6.37 -17.50 -11.58
CA SER A 352 -6.38 -17.56 -13.04
C SER A 352 -6.01 -16.25 -13.72
N LEU A 353 -5.63 -15.21 -12.98
CA LEU A 353 -5.33 -13.89 -13.50
C LEU A 353 -3.82 -13.69 -13.69
N LEU A 354 -3.37 -13.56 -14.91
CA LEU A 354 -2.06 -13.02 -15.27
C LEU A 354 -2.11 -11.50 -15.15
N ARG A 355 -1.14 -10.90 -14.46
CA ARG A 355 -1.12 -9.47 -14.18
C ARG A 355 0.10 -8.80 -14.80
N LEU A 356 -0.13 -7.69 -15.49
CA LEU A 356 0.85 -6.90 -16.23
C LEU A 356 0.89 -5.50 -15.63
N GLY A 357 1.90 -5.21 -14.81
CA GLY A 357 2.05 -3.92 -14.14
C GLY A 357 3.24 -3.14 -14.68
N PRO A 358 3.03 -2.20 -15.59
CA PRO A 358 4.10 -1.33 -16.07
C PRO A 358 4.57 -0.35 -14.99
N ALA A 359 5.68 0.31 -15.25
CA ALA A 359 6.28 1.31 -14.38
C ALA A 359 6.86 2.46 -15.23
N PRO A 360 7.15 3.63 -14.66
CA PRO A 360 7.55 4.81 -15.43
C PRO A 360 8.78 4.64 -16.34
N TYR A 361 9.61 3.65 -16.06
CA TYR A 361 10.81 3.31 -16.84
C TYR A 361 10.55 2.29 -17.97
N VAL A 362 9.33 1.76 -18.11
CA VAL A 362 8.96 0.80 -19.17
C VAL A 362 8.61 1.56 -20.45
N THR A 363 9.28 1.21 -21.55
CA THR A 363 9.09 1.86 -22.86
C THR A 363 7.89 1.29 -23.61
N ASP A 364 7.39 2.06 -24.59
CA ASP A 364 6.33 1.60 -25.48
C ASP A 364 6.73 0.34 -26.26
N ALA A 365 7.98 0.26 -26.72
CA ALA A 365 8.50 -0.92 -27.40
C ALA A 365 8.50 -2.18 -26.51
N GLU A 366 8.81 -2.02 -25.22
CA GLU A 366 8.74 -3.12 -24.25
C GLU A 366 7.30 -3.56 -24.00
N LEU A 367 6.34 -2.61 -23.95
CA LEU A 367 4.91 -2.93 -23.83
C LEU A 367 4.40 -3.69 -25.07
N ASP A 368 4.79 -3.25 -26.29
CA ASP A 368 4.40 -3.91 -27.53
C ASP A 368 4.97 -5.34 -27.63
N ALA A 369 6.24 -5.52 -27.24
CA ALA A 369 6.85 -6.84 -27.18
C ALA A 369 6.10 -7.75 -26.19
N ALA A 370 5.74 -7.24 -25.02
CA ALA A 370 4.96 -8.00 -24.04
C ALA A 370 3.56 -8.35 -24.54
N ILE A 371 2.88 -7.41 -25.21
CA ILE A 371 1.56 -7.65 -25.83
C ILE A 371 1.64 -8.80 -26.86
N CYS A 372 2.66 -8.78 -27.73
CA CYS A 372 2.86 -9.86 -28.71
C CYS A 372 3.03 -11.23 -28.05
N GLU A 373 3.85 -11.33 -27.00
CA GLU A 373 4.10 -12.60 -26.31
C GLU A 373 2.87 -13.06 -25.50
N VAL A 374 2.10 -12.13 -24.89
CA VAL A 374 0.84 -12.46 -24.22
C VAL A 374 -0.21 -12.99 -25.19
N ARG A 375 -0.35 -12.37 -26.37
CA ARG A 375 -1.28 -12.86 -27.42
C ARG A 375 -0.88 -14.23 -27.95
N ALA A 376 0.40 -14.58 -27.92
CA ALA A 376 0.88 -15.89 -28.33
C ALA A 376 0.67 -17.01 -27.27
N LEU A 377 0.12 -16.67 -26.08
CA LEU A 377 -0.22 -17.66 -25.04
C LEU A 377 -1.50 -18.45 -25.37
N GLY A 378 -2.43 -17.85 -26.09
CA GLY A 378 -3.71 -18.42 -26.51
C GLY A 378 -3.72 -18.71 -27.93
#